data_f5ce399bd8a92dc73a9ecffc3af82c6b
#
_entry.id   f5ce399bd8a92dc73a9ecffc3af82c6b
#
_cell.length_a   1.000
_cell.length_b   1.000
_cell.length_c   1.000
_cell.angle_alpha   90.00
_cell.angle_beta   90.00
_cell.angle_gamma   90.00
#
_symmetry.space_group_name_H-M   'P 1'
#
loop_
_entity.id
_entity.type
_entity.pdbx_description
1 polymer ?
#
loop_
_entity_poly.entity_id
_entity_poly.type
_entity_poly.pdbx_seq_one_letter_code
_entity_poly.pdbx_strand_id
1 'polypeptide(L)'
;MLIRYLLLFAFLMVSSVGAASEVQLYLETGRVKVKNQGKVRFLSHSDPLNPLIVELELGEQVLTGKNTRARIKMRGKEEEIRLRVDTLFKVNSLDSDQTEVEMPTGKARFKIKRKLNRKKKQRRKFNVRTVTALIGVRGTEFVMGTSGASTSLLTLDGSVEMAAVAAPEIKVEVSIGEASKLDVGKAPTPPITVPPALQNSIVESDSADTFGEVSFPPAQDLEEAVA
;
A
#
# COMPACT_ATOMS: atom_id res chain seq x y z
N MET A 1 59.62 2.63 44.31
CA MET A 1 58.92 3.77 43.78
C MET A 1 57.92 3.23 42.77
N LEU A 2 56.68 2.89 43.18
CA LEU A 2 55.67 2.22 42.35
C LEU A 2 54.75 3.29 41.73
N ILE A 3 54.78 3.37 40.40
CA ILE A 3 53.85 4.21 39.63
C ILE A 3 52.62 3.37 39.32
N ARG A 4 51.52 3.68 40.01
CA ARG A 4 50.18 3.09 39.73
C ARG A 4 49.62 3.70 38.48
N TYR A 5 49.48 2.89 37.38
CA TYR A 5 48.67 3.24 36.23
C TYR A 5 47.20 3.01 36.54
N LEU A 6 46.47 4.10 36.72
CA LEU A 6 45.02 4.10 36.83
C LEU A 6 44.46 4.10 35.40
N LEU A 7 44.07 2.93 34.89
CA LEU A 7 43.33 2.79 33.62
C LEU A 7 41.88 3.20 33.84
N LEU A 8 41.55 4.41 33.42
CA LEU A 8 40.19 4.92 33.39
C LEU A 8 39.48 4.26 32.20
N PHE A 9 38.70 3.21 32.48
CA PHE A 9 37.83 2.57 31.47
C PHE A 9 36.59 3.45 31.26
N ALA A 10 36.65 4.39 30.32
CA ALA A 10 35.49 5.16 29.90
C ALA A 10 34.55 4.22 29.14
N PHE A 11 33.54 3.71 29.83
CA PHE A 11 32.41 2.98 29.22
C PHE A 11 31.57 3.96 28.40
N LEU A 12 31.85 4.06 27.10
CA LEU A 12 31.02 4.81 26.15
C LEU A 12 29.68 4.09 26.06
N MET A 13 28.68 4.54 26.82
CA MET A 13 27.29 4.21 26.63
C MET A 13 26.86 4.82 25.29
N VAL A 14 26.99 4.05 24.20
CA VAL A 14 26.34 4.38 22.95
C VAL A 14 24.85 4.16 23.16
N SER A 15 24.16 5.21 23.58
CA SER A 15 22.71 5.26 23.53
C SER A 15 22.32 5.20 22.04
N SER A 16 21.92 4.03 21.57
CA SER A 16 21.26 3.92 20.28
C SER A 16 19.95 4.69 20.38
N VAL A 17 19.97 5.94 19.95
CA VAL A 17 18.75 6.69 19.67
C VAL A 17 18.04 5.90 18.57
N GLY A 18 17.10 5.07 18.95
CA GLY A 18 16.24 4.37 18.01
C GLY A 18 15.58 5.42 17.11
N ALA A 19 15.96 5.48 15.87
CA ALA A 19 15.28 6.33 14.90
C ALA A 19 13.80 5.93 14.93
N ALA A 20 12.93 6.89 15.28
CA ALA A 20 11.50 6.65 15.31
C ALA A 20 11.07 6.17 13.91
N SER A 21 10.36 5.05 13.84
CA SER A 21 9.93 4.47 12.59
C SER A 21 9.12 5.48 11.76
N GLU A 22 9.39 5.51 10.46
CA GLU A 22 8.68 6.39 9.52
C GLU A 22 7.30 5.86 9.14
N VAL A 23 6.96 4.61 9.48
CA VAL A 23 5.70 3.94 9.15
C VAL A 23 4.96 3.57 10.42
N GLN A 24 3.70 3.95 10.51
CA GLN A 24 2.83 3.65 11.65
C GLN A 24 1.58 2.90 11.21
N LEU A 25 1.28 1.80 11.89
CA LEU A 25 0.03 1.07 11.81
C LEU A 25 -0.92 1.55 12.91
N TYR A 26 -2.10 1.97 12.55
CA TYR A 26 -3.21 2.30 13.42
C TYR A 26 -4.22 1.15 13.34
N LEU A 27 -4.24 0.28 14.32
CA LEU A 27 -5.23 -0.79 14.42
C LEU A 27 -6.47 -0.27 15.14
N GLU A 28 -7.56 -0.08 14.39
CA GLU A 28 -8.84 0.43 14.91
C GLU A 28 -9.63 -0.71 15.56
N THR A 29 -9.79 -1.81 14.85
CA THR A 29 -10.49 -3.01 15.33
C THR A 29 -9.94 -4.26 14.68
N GLY A 30 -10.10 -5.40 15.36
CA GLY A 30 -9.79 -6.72 14.83
C GLY A 30 -8.40 -7.21 15.20
N ARG A 31 -7.79 -7.98 14.31
CA ARG A 31 -6.51 -8.66 14.54
C ARG A 31 -5.57 -8.45 13.37
N VAL A 32 -4.30 -8.22 13.68
CA VAL A 32 -3.24 -8.07 12.70
C VAL A 32 -2.08 -8.98 13.07
N LYS A 33 -1.51 -9.64 12.07
CA LYS A 33 -0.24 -10.37 12.16
C LYS A 33 0.82 -9.54 11.46
N VAL A 34 1.87 -9.16 12.19
CA VAL A 34 3.04 -8.47 11.65
C VAL A 34 4.21 -9.45 11.62
N LYS A 35 4.84 -9.61 10.45
CA LYS A 35 5.96 -10.53 10.23
C LYS A 35 7.20 -9.76 9.76
N ASN A 36 8.34 -9.99 10.43
CA ASN A 36 9.65 -9.45 10.08
C ASN A 36 10.71 -10.54 10.25
N GLN A 37 11.45 -10.88 9.19
CA GLN A 37 12.61 -11.79 9.24
C GLN A 37 12.40 -13.06 10.10
N GLY A 38 11.23 -13.70 9.95
CA GLY A 38 10.87 -14.90 10.69
C GLY A 38 10.22 -14.65 12.07
N LYS A 39 10.32 -13.46 12.64
CA LYS A 39 9.60 -13.06 13.85
C LYS A 39 8.15 -12.70 13.51
N VAL A 40 7.23 -13.11 14.36
CA VAL A 40 5.80 -12.86 14.19
C VAL A 40 5.24 -12.21 15.44
N ARG A 41 4.53 -11.09 15.27
CA ARG A 41 3.77 -10.40 16.30
C ARG A 41 2.28 -10.50 15.99
N PHE A 42 1.47 -10.87 16.96
CA PHE A 42 0.01 -10.84 16.84
C PHE A 42 -0.52 -9.67 17.67
N LEU A 43 -1.31 -8.83 17.04
CA LEU A 43 -1.91 -7.65 17.65
C LEU A 43 -3.42 -7.78 17.57
N SER A 44 -4.13 -7.37 18.62
CA SER A 44 -5.59 -7.35 18.63
C SER A 44 -6.08 -6.08 19.32
N HIS A 45 -7.14 -5.50 18.81
CA HIS A 45 -7.72 -4.28 19.33
C HIS A 45 -9.22 -4.21 19.04
N SER A 46 -9.99 -3.51 19.89
CA SER A 46 -11.46 -3.46 19.79
C SER A 46 -12.05 -2.05 20.00
N ASP A 47 -11.25 -1.03 20.27
CA ASP A 47 -11.74 0.33 20.47
C ASP A 47 -11.41 1.23 19.27
N PRO A 48 -12.36 1.48 18.34
CA PRO A 48 -12.11 2.28 17.14
C PRO A 48 -11.84 3.77 17.44
N LEU A 49 -12.24 4.27 18.63
CA LEU A 49 -12.03 5.66 19.01
C LEU A 49 -10.60 5.92 19.48
N ASN A 50 -9.94 4.89 20.06
CA ASN A 50 -8.58 4.95 20.54
C ASN A 50 -7.73 3.86 19.88
N PRO A 51 -7.33 3.99 18.60
CA PRO A 51 -6.63 2.93 17.88
C PRO A 51 -5.29 2.58 18.51
N LEU A 52 -4.94 1.30 18.51
CA LEU A 52 -3.61 0.84 18.88
C LEU A 52 -2.61 1.27 17.82
N ILE A 53 -1.64 2.10 18.22
CA ILE A 53 -0.58 2.59 17.33
C ILE A 53 0.65 1.72 17.48
N VAL A 54 1.12 1.18 16.36
CA VAL A 54 2.30 0.32 16.30
C VAL A 54 3.27 0.84 15.26
N GLU A 55 4.51 1.01 15.63
CA GLU A 55 5.56 1.35 14.67
C GLU A 55 5.96 0.12 13.86
N LEU A 56 6.10 0.32 12.56
CA LEU A 56 6.51 -0.70 11.60
C LEU A 56 7.88 -0.35 11.03
N GLU A 57 8.73 -1.34 10.90
CA GLU A 57 9.97 -1.24 10.12
C GLU A 57 9.69 -1.42 8.63
N LEU A 58 10.54 -0.83 7.79
CA LEU A 58 10.47 -1.08 6.34
C LEU A 58 10.69 -2.58 6.06
N GLY A 59 9.88 -3.13 5.17
CA GLY A 59 9.90 -4.55 4.83
C GLY A 59 9.04 -5.44 5.75
N GLU A 60 8.49 -4.94 6.87
CA GLU A 60 7.54 -5.69 7.66
C GLU A 60 6.24 -5.97 6.88
N GLN A 61 5.78 -7.20 6.96
CA GLN A 61 4.53 -7.65 6.35
C GLN A 61 3.40 -7.54 7.37
N VAL A 62 2.34 -6.86 7.00
CA VAL A 62 1.12 -6.70 7.78
C VAL A 62 0.02 -7.53 7.13
N LEU A 63 -0.53 -8.50 7.85
CA LEU A 63 -1.68 -9.29 7.41
C LEU A 63 -2.86 -8.96 8.33
N THR A 64 -3.90 -8.37 7.78
CA THR A 64 -5.16 -8.11 8.50
C THR A 64 -6.02 -9.37 8.50
N GLY A 65 -6.67 -9.66 9.63
CA GLY A 65 -7.61 -10.77 9.76
C GLY A 65 -9.05 -10.36 9.43
N LYS A 66 -9.97 -11.28 9.66
CA LYS A 66 -11.41 -11.01 9.53
C LYS A 66 -11.86 -9.91 10.49
N ASN A 67 -12.83 -9.10 10.08
CA ASN A 67 -13.37 -7.97 10.85
C ASN A 67 -12.31 -6.95 11.31
N THR A 68 -11.23 -6.82 10.54
CA THR A 68 -10.13 -5.91 10.87
C THR A 68 -10.24 -4.62 10.07
N ARG A 69 -10.08 -3.50 10.78
CA ARG A 69 -9.89 -2.17 10.20
C ARG A 69 -8.59 -1.59 10.70
N ALA A 70 -7.70 -1.30 9.78
CA ALA A 70 -6.39 -0.75 10.09
C ALA A 70 -6.01 0.34 9.08
N ARG A 71 -5.20 1.29 9.52
CA ARG A 71 -4.65 2.35 8.67
C ARG A 71 -3.14 2.36 8.77
N ILE A 72 -2.48 2.51 7.63
CA ILE A 72 -1.06 2.81 7.55
C ILE A 72 -0.91 4.31 7.32
N LYS A 73 -0.08 4.96 8.11
CA LYS A 73 0.35 6.35 7.93
C LYS A 73 1.85 6.42 7.87
N MET A 74 2.36 7.32 7.05
CA MET A 74 3.79 7.56 6.89
C MET A 74 4.15 8.89 7.53
N ARG A 75 5.08 8.88 8.48
CA ARG A 75 5.48 10.07 9.24
C ARG A 75 6.02 11.15 8.30
N GLY A 76 5.54 12.38 8.48
CA GLY A 76 5.93 13.51 7.62
C GLY A 76 5.37 13.47 6.20
N LYS A 77 4.54 12.46 5.89
CA LYS A 77 3.81 12.36 4.64
C LYS A 77 2.30 12.39 4.90
N GLU A 78 1.54 12.92 3.95
CA GLU A 78 0.08 12.99 4.05
C GLU A 78 -0.57 11.82 3.29
N GLU A 79 0.06 10.66 3.35
CA GLU A 79 -0.36 9.42 2.72
C GLU A 79 -1.07 8.57 3.77
N GLU A 80 -2.30 8.17 3.48
CA GLU A 80 -3.10 7.29 4.32
C GLU A 80 -3.56 6.09 3.49
N ILE A 81 -3.33 4.90 4.00
CA ILE A 81 -3.75 3.65 3.37
C ILE A 81 -4.63 2.91 4.35
N ARG A 82 -5.90 2.71 4.00
CA ARG A 82 -6.87 1.96 4.81
C ARG A 82 -6.91 0.53 4.34
N LEU A 83 -6.40 -0.38 5.17
CA LEU A 83 -6.42 -1.81 4.92
C LEU A 83 -7.75 -2.40 5.36
N ARG A 84 -8.32 -3.26 4.52
CA ARG A 84 -9.53 -4.03 4.80
C ARG A 84 -9.18 -5.44 5.27
N VAL A 85 -10.17 -6.30 5.38
CA VAL A 85 -9.99 -7.68 5.82
C VAL A 85 -9.08 -8.48 4.88
N ASP A 86 -8.39 -9.48 5.41
CA ASP A 86 -7.56 -10.44 4.67
C ASP A 86 -6.54 -9.79 3.70
N THR A 87 -6.06 -8.59 4.07
CA THR A 87 -5.10 -7.81 3.27
C THR A 87 -3.67 -8.07 3.73
N LEU A 88 -2.81 -8.51 2.80
CA LEU A 88 -1.36 -8.57 2.99
C LEU A 88 -0.73 -7.31 2.40
N PHE A 89 -0.02 -6.57 3.23
CA PHE A 89 0.55 -5.28 2.90
C PHE A 89 1.99 -5.14 3.41
N LYS A 90 2.84 -4.45 2.66
CA LYS A 90 4.22 -4.17 3.04
C LYS A 90 4.68 -2.83 2.45
N VAL A 91 5.44 -2.05 3.23
CA VAL A 91 6.16 -0.87 2.74
C VAL A 91 7.59 -1.28 2.42
N ASN A 92 7.97 -1.25 1.14
CA ASN A 92 9.30 -1.67 0.68
C ASN A 92 10.32 -0.54 0.81
N SER A 93 9.95 0.67 0.39
CA SER A 93 10.81 1.85 0.51
C SER A 93 10.01 3.11 0.78
N LEU A 94 10.66 4.06 1.44
CA LEU A 94 10.07 5.34 1.85
C LEU A 94 11.10 6.46 1.67
N ASP A 95 11.38 6.82 0.43
CA ASP A 95 12.33 7.87 0.10
C ASP A 95 11.67 9.26 0.04
N SER A 96 12.49 10.30 -0.08
CA SER A 96 12.02 11.70 -0.16
C SER A 96 11.13 11.98 -1.37
N ASP A 97 11.34 11.26 -2.47
CA ASP A 97 10.70 11.46 -3.77
C ASP A 97 9.92 10.23 -4.28
N GLN A 98 10.10 9.10 -3.64
CA GLN A 98 9.40 7.86 -4.01
C GLN A 98 8.95 7.11 -2.76
N THR A 99 7.76 6.50 -2.83
CA THR A 99 7.26 5.51 -1.88
C THR A 99 6.89 4.27 -2.68
N GLU A 100 7.31 3.12 -2.21
CA GLU A 100 6.97 1.84 -2.82
C GLU A 100 6.32 0.91 -1.79
N VAL A 101 5.13 0.43 -2.12
CA VAL A 101 4.39 -0.53 -1.30
C VAL A 101 4.00 -1.76 -2.11
N GLU A 102 3.78 -2.86 -1.42
CA GLU A 102 3.40 -4.13 -2.00
C GLU A 102 2.11 -4.62 -1.35
N MET A 103 1.15 -5.06 -2.17
CA MET A 103 -0.12 -5.62 -1.73
C MET A 103 -0.48 -6.83 -2.60
N PRO A 104 -0.01 -8.04 -2.27
CA PRO A 104 -0.25 -9.24 -3.06
C PRO A 104 -1.71 -9.72 -3.03
N THR A 105 -2.42 -9.48 -1.92
CA THR A 105 -3.82 -9.89 -1.75
C THR A 105 -4.56 -8.95 -0.82
N GLY A 106 -5.88 -8.89 -0.97
CA GLY A 106 -6.78 -8.13 -0.13
C GLY A 106 -7.33 -6.87 -0.78
N LYS A 107 -7.78 -5.94 0.04
CA LYS A 107 -8.38 -4.68 -0.40
C LYS A 107 -7.88 -3.51 0.43
N ALA A 108 -7.58 -2.41 -0.24
CA ALA A 108 -7.19 -1.18 0.43
C ALA A 108 -7.70 0.06 -0.30
N ARG A 109 -7.94 1.12 0.46
CA ARG A 109 -8.20 2.48 -0.05
C ARG A 109 -6.96 3.31 0.19
N PHE A 110 -6.46 3.90 -0.86
CA PHE A 110 -5.27 4.75 -0.87
C PHE A 110 -5.70 6.20 -1.01
N LYS A 111 -5.20 7.04 -0.12
CA LYS A 111 -5.35 8.49 -0.21
C LYS A 111 -3.97 9.12 -0.23
N ILE A 112 -3.51 9.48 -1.42
CA ILE A 112 -2.19 10.00 -1.69
C ILE A 112 -2.31 11.48 -2.06
N LYS A 113 -1.84 12.38 -1.20
CA LYS A 113 -1.90 13.80 -1.48
C LYS A 113 -0.82 14.24 -2.46
N ARG A 114 -1.21 15.13 -3.37
CA ARG A 114 -0.30 15.72 -4.36
C ARG A 114 0.66 16.67 -3.66
N LYS A 115 1.94 16.27 -3.51
CA LYS A 115 3.02 17.15 -3.01
C LYS A 115 4.09 17.35 -4.06
N LEU A 116 4.47 18.62 -4.27
CA LEU A 116 5.67 19.00 -5.01
C LEU A 116 6.87 18.95 -4.08
N ASN A 117 7.89 18.18 -4.44
CA ASN A 117 9.19 18.32 -3.79
C ASN A 117 9.81 19.66 -4.22
N ARG A 118 9.72 20.68 -3.35
CA ARG A 118 10.18 22.05 -3.61
C ARG A 118 11.67 22.11 -3.97
N LYS A 119 12.50 21.21 -3.41
CA LYS A 119 13.96 21.19 -3.67
C LYS A 119 14.29 20.62 -5.05
N LYS A 120 13.57 19.62 -5.54
CA LYS A 120 13.86 18.95 -6.82
C LYS A 120 12.92 19.37 -7.96
N LYS A 121 11.91 20.23 -7.72
CA LYS A 121 10.83 20.56 -8.67
C LYS A 121 10.11 19.33 -9.26
N GLN A 122 10.28 18.16 -8.64
CA GLN A 122 9.68 16.89 -9.07
C GLN A 122 8.51 16.52 -8.17
N ARG A 123 7.50 15.92 -8.76
CA ARG A 123 6.37 15.35 -8.04
C ARG A 123 6.83 14.04 -7.39
N ARG A 124 6.44 13.81 -6.14
CA ARG A 124 6.62 12.51 -5.49
C ARG A 124 5.89 11.44 -6.27
N LYS A 125 6.53 10.28 -6.41
CA LYS A 125 5.97 9.08 -6.99
C LYS A 125 5.51 8.16 -5.86
N PHE A 126 4.33 7.61 -6.00
CA PHE A 126 3.85 6.55 -5.12
C PHE A 126 3.53 5.34 -6.00
N ASN A 127 4.16 4.23 -5.72
CA ASN A 127 4.00 3.00 -6.49
C ASN A 127 3.41 1.90 -5.61
N VAL A 128 2.41 1.21 -6.13
CA VAL A 128 1.87 -0.01 -5.53
C VAL A 128 2.18 -1.17 -6.46
N ARG A 129 2.78 -2.21 -5.93
CA ARG A 129 3.03 -3.46 -6.63
C ARG A 129 2.09 -4.53 -6.11
N THR A 130 1.41 -5.21 -7.03
CA THR A 130 0.66 -6.44 -6.76
C THR A 130 1.35 -7.62 -7.44
N VAL A 131 0.72 -8.79 -7.45
CA VAL A 131 1.22 -9.94 -8.22
C VAL A 131 1.12 -9.69 -9.72
N THR A 132 0.04 -9.03 -10.18
CA THR A 132 -0.26 -8.83 -11.60
C THR A 132 0.05 -7.42 -12.11
N ALA A 133 -0.05 -6.39 -11.26
CA ALA A 133 -0.04 -4.99 -11.65
C ALA A 133 1.04 -4.16 -10.98
N LEU A 134 1.54 -3.16 -11.72
CA LEU A 134 2.29 -2.00 -11.24
C LEU A 134 1.36 -0.78 -11.33
N ILE A 135 1.11 -0.15 -10.19
CA ILE A 135 0.22 1.00 -10.07
C ILE A 135 1.04 2.24 -9.76
N GLY A 136 1.06 3.19 -10.69
CA GLY A 136 1.75 4.48 -10.54
C GLY A 136 0.75 5.58 -10.15
N VAL A 137 1.05 6.29 -9.06
CA VAL A 137 0.13 7.26 -8.45
C VAL A 137 0.80 8.63 -8.27
N ARG A 138 0.05 9.69 -8.56
CA ARG A 138 0.55 11.07 -8.42
C ARG A 138 -0.48 11.99 -7.77
N GLY A 139 -0.84 11.73 -6.53
CA GLY A 139 -1.81 12.53 -5.79
C GLY A 139 -3.23 12.21 -6.20
N THR A 140 -3.69 11.05 -5.79
CA THR A 140 -4.99 10.47 -6.13
C THR A 140 -5.60 9.79 -4.93
N GLU A 141 -6.90 9.59 -4.99
CA GLU A 141 -7.61 8.69 -4.10
C GLU A 141 -8.21 7.55 -4.91
N PHE A 142 -7.95 6.30 -4.51
CA PHE A 142 -8.43 5.12 -5.23
C PHE A 142 -8.64 3.93 -4.28
N VAL A 143 -9.48 3.01 -4.70
CA VAL A 143 -9.67 1.70 -4.05
C VAL A 143 -9.10 0.63 -4.96
N MET A 144 -8.38 -0.31 -4.37
CA MET A 144 -7.82 -1.44 -5.09
C MET A 144 -8.15 -2.74 -4.36
N GLY A 145 -8.52 -3.77 -5.14
CA GLY A 145 -8.69 -5.14 -4.68
C GLY A 145 -7.80 -6.07 -5.49
N THR A 146 -7.17 -7.04 -4.83
CA THR A 146 -6.34 -8.05 -5.51
C THR A 146 -6.51 -9.41 -4.86
N SER A 147 -6.55 -10.44 -5.66
CA SER A 147 -6.68 -11.85 -5.25
C SER A 147 -5.41 -12.68 -5.52
N GLY A 148 -4.32 -12.06 -5.95
CA GLY A 148 -3.12 -12.75 -6.43
C GLY A 148 -3.17 -13.15 -7.91
N ALA A 149 -4.34 -13.48 -8.46
CA ALA A 149 -4.54 -13.78 -9.89
C ALA A 149 -5.05 -12.57 -10.68
N SER A 150 -5.64 -11.60 -10.01
CA SER A 150 -6.18 -10.38 -10.62
C SER A 150 -6.00 -9.18 -9.72
N THR A 151 -5.92 -7.99 -10.32
CA THR A 151 -5.94 -6.70 -9.65
C THR A 151 -7.01 -5.84 -10.30
N SER A 152 -7.92 -5.30 -9.50
CA SER A 152 -8.92 -4.32 -9.94
C SER A 152 -8.73 -3.02 -9.16
N LEU A 153 -8.94 -1.90 -9.81
CA LEU A 153 -8.89 -0.59 -9.16
C LEU A 153 -10.03 0.30 -9.64
N LEU A 154 -10.48 1.19 -8.75
CA LEU A 154 -11.44 2.26 -9.00
C LEU A 154 -10.81 3.56 -8.52
N THR A 155 -10.73 4.56 -9.40
CA THR A 155 -10.21 5.90 -9.07
C THR A 155 -11.35 6.78 -8.54
N LEU A 156 -11.16 7.38 -7.36
CA LEU A 156 -12.13 8.25 -6.69
C LEU A 156 -11.79 9.73 -6.86
N ASP A 157 -10.49 10.06 -7.00
CA ASP A 157 -9.99 11.43 -7.25
C ASP A 157 -8.67 11.36 -8.02
N GLY A 158 -8.51 12.22 -9.02
CA GLY A 158 -7.32 12.28 -9.87
C GLY A 158 -7.27 11.18 -10.93
N SER A 159 -6.08 10.66 -11.22
CA SER A 159 -5.87 9.53 -12.15
C SER A 159 -4.76 8.59 -11.67
N VAL A 160 -4.85 7.34 -12.06
CA VAL A 160 -3.92 6.26 -11.71
C VAL A 160 -3.44 5.57 -12.97
N GLU A 161 -2.13 5.36 -13.09
CA GLU A 161 -1.55 4.54 -14.16
C GLU A 161 -1.48 3.08 -13.69
N MET A 162 -2.05 2.16 -14.44
CA MET A 162 -2.04 0.72 -14.20
C MET A 162 -1.31 0.02 -15.33
N ALA A 163 -0.24 -0.71 -15.02
CA ALA A 163 0.57 -1.47 -15.97
C ALA A 163 0.68 -2.93 -15.57
N ALA A 164 0.89 -3.82 -16.54
CA ALA A 164 1.16 -5.22 -16.26
C ALA A 164 2.58 -5.40 -15.69
N VAL A 165 2.76 -6.26 -14.67
CA VAL A 165 4.10 -6.57 -14.14
C VAL A 165 4.99 -7.23 -15.19
N ALA A 166 4.42 -8.09 -16.04
CA ALA A 166 5.16 -8.83 -17.06
C ALA A 166 5.49 -7.98 -18.31
N ALA A 167 4.76 -6.87 -18.55
CA ALA A 167 4.96 -5.95 -19.67
C ALA A 167 4.64 -4.51 -19.22
N PRO A 168 5.56 -3.83 -18.52
CA PRO A 168 5.29 -2.51 -17.92
C PRO A 168 5.01 -1.38 -18.93
N GLU A 169 5.34 -1.58 -20.19
CA GLU A 169 5.02 -0.70 -21.32
C GLU A 169 3.53 -0.74 -21.67
N ILE A 170 2.85 -1.85 -21.38
CA ILE A 170 1.40 -2.01 -21.59
C ILE A 170 0.67 -1.47 -20.37
N LYS A 171 0.10 -0.30 -20.52
CA LYS A 171 -0.53 0.44 -19.42
C LYS A 171 -1.76 1.20 -19.87
N VAL A 172 -2.64 1.45 -18.90
CA VAL A 172 -3.81 2.31 -19.03
C VAL A 172 -3.80 3.38 -17.97
N GLU A 173 -4.39 4.53 -18.28
CA GLU A 173 -4.69 5.58 -17.30
C GLU A 173 -6.15 5.44 -16.90
N VAL A 174 -6.40 5.30 -15.59
CA VAL A 174 -7.75 5.15 -15.02
C VAL A 174 -8.09 6.46 -14.33
N SER A 175 -9.03 7.21 -14.90
CA SER A 175 -9.45 8.54 -14.44
C SER A 175 -10.52 8.44 -13.34
N ILE A 176 -10.86 9.58 -12.74
CA ILE A 176 -11.90 9.67 -11.71
C ILE A 176 -13.23 9.05 -12.16
N GLY A 177 -13.81 8.21 -11.31
CA GLY A 177 -15.05 7.47 -11.57
C GLY A 177 -14.90 6.27 -12.48
N GLU A 178 -13.69 5.96 -12.95
CA GLU A 178 -13.40 4.81 -13.80
C GLU A 178 -12.76 3.67 -13.01
N ALA A 179 -12.96 2.46 -13.52
CA ALA A 179 -12.30 1.25 -13.04
C ALA A 179 -11.62 0.50 -14.18
N SER A 180 -10.56 -0.23 -13.84
CA SER A 180 -9.87 -1.17 -14.73
C SER A 180 -9.50 -2.42 -13.95
N LYS A 181 -9.33 -3.53 -14.67
CA LYS A 181 -8.94 -4.84 -14.14
C LYS A 181 -7.74 -5.38 -14.91
N LEU A 182 -6.86 -6.09 -14.22
CA LEU A 182 -5.74 -6.79 -14.81
C LEU A 182 -5.66 -8.20 -14.25
N ASP A 183 -5.86 -9.18 -15.11
CA ASP A 183 -5.71 -10.60 -14.81
C ASP A 183 -4.29 -11.08 -15.16
N VAL A 184 -3.83 -12.14 -14.54
CA VAL A 184 -2.52 -12.74 -14.86
C VAL A 184 -2.46 -13.13 -16.36
N GLY A 185 -1.35 -12.75 -17.03
CA GLY A 185 -1.14 -13.02 -18.45
C GLY A 185 -1.97 -12.17 -19.41
N LYS A 186 -2.70 -11.18 -18.91
CA LYS A 186 -3.52 -10.27 -19.73
C LYS A 186 -3.02 -8.83 -19.67
N ALA A 187 -3.38 -8.04 -20.66
CA ALA A 187 -3.27 -6.59 -20.62
C ALA A 187 -4.32 -5.99 -19.65
N PRO A 188 -4.08 -4.79 -19.08
CA PRO A 188 -5.12 -4.09 -18.35
C PRO A 188 -6.35 -3.87 -19.25
N THR A 189 -7.56 -4.10 -18.71
CA THR A 189 -8.79 -3.79 -19.46
C THR A 189 -8.86 -2.28 -19.75
N PRO A 190 -9.45 -1.87 -20.87
CA PRO A 190 -9.81 -0.48 -21.07
C PRO A 190 -10.61 0.03 -19.88
N PRO A 191 -10.31 1.26 -19.36
CA PRO A 191 -11.06 1.84 -18.26
C PRO A 191 -12.53 2.02 -18.62
N ILE A 192 -13.41 1.75 -17.65
CA ILE A 192 -14.86 1.93 -17.79
C ILE A 192 -15.40 2.80 -16.67
N THR A 193 -16.39 3.64 -16.99
CA THR A 193 -17.09 4.46 -16.00
C THR A 193 -17.96 3.57 -15.11
N VAL A 194 -17.80 3.70 -13.79
CA VAL A 194 -18.57 2.96 -12.79
C VAL A 194 -19.69 3.84 -12.26
N PRO A 195 -20.95 3.35 -12.24
CA PRO A 195 -22.07 4.10 -11.69
C PRO A 195 -21.84 4.49 -10.20
N PRO A 196 -22.26 5.68 -9.73
CA PRO A 196 -22.01 6.15 -8.36
C PRO A 196 -22.48 5.19 -7.25
N ALA A 197 -23.61 4.51 -7.45
CA ALA A 197 -24.12 3.53 -6.48
C ALA A 197 -23.12 2.36 -6.30
N LEU A 198 -22.56 1.85 -7.41
CA LEU A 198 -21.59 0.79 -7.39
C LEU A 198 -20.22 1.27 -6.86
N GLN A 199 -19.81 2.52 -7.16
CA GLN A 199 -18.62 3.11 -6.54
C GLN A 199 -18.74 3.10 -5.01
N ASN A 200 -19.88 3.51 -4.45
CA ASN A 200 -20.12 3.51 -3.01
C ASN A 200 -20.06 2.08 -2.44
N SER A 201 -20.69 1.11 -3.10
CA SER A 201 -20.62 -0.30 -2.72
C SER A 201 -19.17 -0.80 -2.66
N ILE A 202 -18.37 -0.50 -3.69
CA ILE A 202 -16.94 -0.87 -3.73
C ILE A 202 -16.16 -0.18 -2.60
N VAL A 203 -16.43 1.08 -2.31
CA VAL A 203 -15.70 1.84 -1.26
C VAL A 203 -16.03 1.31 0.14
N GLU A 204 -17.28 1.00 0.42
CA GLU A 204 -17.76 0.63 1.75
C GLU A 204 -17.52 -0.84 2.08
N SER A 205 -17.56 -1.72 1.10
CA SER A 205 -17.33 -3.15 1.29
C SER A 205 -15.94 -3.44 1.85
N ASP A 206 -15.86 -4.41 2.72
CA ASP A 206 -14.59 -4.91 3.26
C ASP A 206 -13.92 -5.96 2.33
N SER A 207 -14.67 -6.59 1.40
CA SER A 207 -14.15 -7.60 0.47
C SER A 207 -13.67 -7.03 -0.86
N ALA A 208 -12.63 -7.65 -1.43
CA ALA A 208 -12.20 -7.38 -2.80
C ALA A 208 -13.21 -7.88 -3.85
N ASP A 209 -14.09 -8.83 -3.48
CA ASP A 209 -15.04 -9.47 -4.39
C ASP A 209 -16.09 -8.49 -4.94
N THR A 210 -16.31 -7.34 -4.29
CA THR A 210 -17.21 -6.29 -4.80
C THR A 210 -16.83 -5.75 -6.18
N PHE A 211 -15.58 -5.90 -6.60
CA PHE A 211 -15.19 -5.61 -7.98
C PHE A 211 -15.78 -6.60 -9.00
N GLY A 212 -16.24 -7.78 -8.56
CA GLY A 212 -16.96 -8.74 -9.41
C GLY A 212 -18.31 -8.25 -9.91
N GLU A 213 -18.89 -7.22 -9.30
CA GLU A 213 -20.12 -6.57 -9.77
C GLU A 213 -19.87 -5.61 -10.95
N VAL A 214 -18.61 -5.28 -11.22
CA VAL A 214 -18.21 -4.42 -12.34
C VAL A 214 -18.08 -5.28 -13.60
N SER A 215 -18.82 -4.93 -14.66
CA SER A 215 -18.74 -5.62 -15.95
C SER A 215 -17.55 -5.06 -16.75
N PHE A 216 -16.37 -5.62 -16.54
CA PHE A 216 -15.19 -5.24 -17.30
C PHE A 216 -15.25 -5.78 -18.74
N PRO A 217 -14.74 -5.02 -19.73
CA PRO A 217 -14.58 -5.53 -21.08
C PRO A 217 -13.54 -6.66 -21.12
N PRO A 218 -13.56 -7.53 -22.16
CA PRO A 218 -12.56 -8.56 -22.32
C PRO A 218 -11.16 -7.96 -22.42
N ALA A 219 -10.21 -8.54 -21.68
CA ALA A 219 -8.80 -8.17 -21.75
C ALA A 219 -8.09 -8.93 -22.87
N GLN A 220 -7.18 -8.25 -23.57
CA GLN A 220 -6.31 -8.88 -24.57
C GLN A 220 -5.23 -9.72 -23.89
N ASP A 221 -4.74 -10.75 -24.57
CA ASP A 221 -3.56 -11.48 -24.14
C ASP A 221 -2.32 -10.59 -24.23
N LEU A 222 -1.40 -10.70 -23.25
CA LEU A 222 -0.18 -9.90 -23.26
C LEU A 222 0.69 -10.19 -24.48
N GLU A 223 0.74 -11.43 -24.95
CA GLU A 223 1.49 -11.83 -26.14
C GLU A 223 0.99 -11.12 -27.41
N GLU A 224 -0.33 -10.93 -27.54
CA GLU A 224 -0.94 -10.19 -28.64
C GLU A 224 -0.77 -8.67 -28.51
N ALA A 225 -0.73 -8.15 -27.29
CA ALA A 225 -0.61 -6.72 -27.03
C ALA A 225 0.82 -6.18 -27.18
N VAL A 226 1.84 -7.06 -27.14
CA VAL A 226 3.27 -6.72 -27.32
C VAL A 226 3.71 -6.88 -28.77
N ALA A 227 2.99 -7.64 -29.60
CA ALA A 227 3.29 -7.89 -31.02
C ALA A 227 2.97 -6.68 -31.91
#